data_b96020111d847b525cac0a6bd716b13b
#
_entry.id   b96020111d847b525cac0a6bd716b13b
#
_cell.length_a   1.000
_cell.length_b   1.000
_cell.length_c   1.000
_cell.angle_alpha   90.00
_cell.angle_beta   90.00
_cell.angle_gamma   90.00
#
_symmetry.space_group_name_H-M   'P 1'
#
loop_
_entity.id
_entity.type
_entity.pdbx_description
1 polymer ?
#
loop_
_entity_poly.entity_id
_entity_poly.type
_entity_poly.pdbx_seq_one_letter_code
_entity_poly.pdbx_strand_id
1 'polypeptide(L)'
;AGFDVLLTANNHCLDKGKLGLERTIMMLDSLKIHHAGTYRNPEERHKNYPLLIEKNGFRIVLLNYTYGTNGLKTDAPNVVNYINREQIKKDILDARRKLPDVIIACMHWGVEYCSFPERSECELANWLIEQGVDHVIGSHPHVLQPMEIVKDPRTPARHVIVYSLGNFISNMSKEKTDGGAMVRLKLQRIFRITRLADCEYALVWTSRPFLSKKKNFELYPVT
;
A
#
# COMPACT_ATOMS: atom_id res chain seq x y z
N ALA A 1 -4.96 2.47 17.12
CA ALA A 1 -3.84 3.15 16.47
C ALA A 1 -4.32 4.21 15.46
N GLY A 2 -5.63 4.33 15.19
CA GLY A 2 -6.19 5.39 14.36
C GLY A 2 -6.05 5.17 12.84
N PHE A 3 -5.86 3.93 12.40
CA PHE A 3 -5.87 3.60 10.97
C PHE A 3 -7.29 3.52 10.43
N ASP A 4 -7.57 4.22 9.33
CA ASP A 4 -8.85 4.17 8.62
C ASP A 4 -8.89 3.03 7.59
N VAL A 5 -7.74 2.65 7.05
CA VAL A 5 -7.60 1.60 6.01
C VAL A 5 -6.42 0.70 6.32
N LEU A 6 -6.57 -0.60 6.12
CA LEU A 6 -5.49 -1.57 6.15
C LEU A 6 -5.40 -2.35 4.84
N LEU A 7 -4.18 -2.52 4.36
CA LEU A 7 -3.87 -3.24 3.13
C LEU A 7 -3.46 -4.67 3.49
N THR A 8 -4.13 -5.64 2.93
CA THR A 8 -4.03 -7.04 3.37
C THR A 8 -3.29 -7.95 2.41
N ALA A 9 -3.08 -7.53 1.14
CA ALA A 9 -2.25 -8.29 0.21
C ALA A 9 -0.77 -8.08 0.55
N ASN A 10 -0.18 -9.07 1.19
CA ASN A 10 1.24 -9.15 1.53
C ASN A 10 1.69 -10.62 1.53
N ASN A 11 2.99 -10.87 1.62
CA ASN A 11 3.54 -12.21 1.56
C ASN A 11 3.17 -13.11 2.77
N HIS A 12 2.69 -12.53 3.86
CA HIS A 12 2.27 -13.23 5.07
C HIS A 12 0.75 -13.40 5.23
N CYS A 13 -0.04 -12.97 4.25
CA CYS A 13 -1.51 -13.00 4.36
C CYS A 13 -2.08 -14.43 4.45
N LEU A 14 -1.29 -15.46 4.11
CA LEU A 14 -1.65 -16.86 4.18
C LEU A 14 -0.91 -17.68 5.26
N ASP A 15 -0.09 -17.05 6.12
CA ASP A 15 0.68 -17.77 7.17
C ASP A 15 -0.16 -18.66 8.08
N LYS A 16 -1.43 -18.35 8.24
CA LYS A 16 -2.42 -19.14 9.00
C LYS A 16 -3.51 -19.75 8.10
N GLY A 17 -3.19 -19.90 6.80
CA GLY A 17 -4.08 -20.48 5.80
C GLY A 17 -5.40 -19.71 5.64
N LYS A 18 -6.37 -20.39 5.06
CA LYS A 18 -7.73 -19.87 4.81
C LYS A 18 -8.37 -19.27 6.06
N LEU A 19 -8.34 -20.01 7.19
CA LEU A 19 -8.95 -19.55 8.43
C LEU A 19 -8.34 -18.25 8.96
N GLY A 20 -7.01 -18.09 8.83
CA GLY A 20 -6.31 -16.88 9.23
C GLY A 20 -6.69 -15.69 8.38
N LEU A 21 -6.75 -15.87 7.06
CA LEU A 21 -7.17 -14.83 6.12
C LEU A 21 -8.60 -14.37 6.39
N GLU A 22 -9.55 -15.33 6.48
CA GLU A 22 -10.97 -15.02 6.71
C GLU A 22 -11.20 -14.37 8.08
N ARG A 23 -10.47 -14.83 9.13
CA ARG A 23 -10.53 -14.20 10.45
C ARG A 23 -10.01 -12.76 10.42
N THR A 24 -8.94 -12.49 9.69
CA THR A 24 -8.41 -11.12 9.53
C THR A 24 -9.47 -10.20 8.92
N ILE A 25 -10.11 -10.63 7.82
CA ILE A 25 -11.20 -9.87 7.18
C ILE A 25 -12.34 -9.63 8.16
N MET A 26 -12.81 -10.70 8.86
CA MET A 26 -13.89 -10.59 9.83
C MET A 26 -13.58 -9.60 10.96
N MET A 27 -12.34 -9.58 11.45
CA MET A 27 -11.93 -8.64 12.49
C MET A 27 -11.90 -7.20 11.98
N LEU A 28 -11.41 -6.97 10.76
CA LEU A 28 -11.41 -5.65 10.15
C LEU A 28 -12.83 -5.14 9.91
N ASP A 29 -13.73 -6.00 9.41
CA ASP A 29 -15.16 -5.69 9.25
C ASP A 29 -15.80 -5.30 10.60
N SER A 30 -15.55 -6.10 11.66
CA SER A 30 -16.10 -5.84 13.00
C SER A 30 -15.61 -4.51 13.61
N LEU A 31 -14.39 -4.13 13.29
CA LEU A 31 -13.78 -2.86 13.73
C LEU A 31 -14.11 -1.70 12.79
N LYS A 32 -14.87 -1.94 11.73
CA LYS A 32 -15.23 -0.94 10.69
C LYS A 32 -13.99 -0.30 10.06
N ILE A 33 -12.89 -1.05 9.93
CA ILE A 33 -11.68 -0.63 9.25
C ILE A 33 -11.80 -1.07 7.79
N HIS A 34 -11.71 -0.11 6.87
CA HIS A 34 -11.67 -0.43 5.45
C HIS A 34 -10.43 -1.26 5.12
N HIS A 35 -10.55 -2.23 4.22
CA HIS A 35 -9.41 -3.05 3.82
C HIS A 35 -9.46 -3.40 2.34
N ALA A 36 -8.30 -3.69 1.77
CA ALA A 36 -8.15 -4.12 0.39
C ALA A 36 -6.98 -5.11 0.26
N GLY A 37 -7.10 -6.05 -0.69
CA GLY A 37 -6.02 -6.94 -1.08
C GLY A 37 -6.35 -8.42 -0.93
N THR A 38 -7.12 -8.82 0.08
CA THR A 38 -7.58 -10.20 0.29
C THR A 38 -9.09 -10.25 0.50
N TYR A 39 -9.74 -11.34 0.06
CA TYR A 39 -11.19 -11.51 0.08
C TYR A 39 -11.56 -12.95 0.35
N ARG A 40 -12.73 -13.19 0.95
CA ARG A 40 -13.27 -14.54 1.23
C ARG A 40 -13.66 -15.29 -0.04
N ASN A 41 -14.04 -14.55 -1.09
CA ASN A 41 -14.44 -15.11 -2.38
C ASN A 41 -14.40 -14.06 -3.50
N PRO A 42 -14.55 -14.46 -4.78
CA PRO A 42 -14.55 -13.54 -5.91
C PRO A 42 -15.68 -12.50 -5.89
N GLU A 43 -16.86 -12.86 -5.37
CA GLU A 43 -18.03 -11.98 -5.27
C GLU A 43 -17.75 -10.83 -4.31
N GLU A 44 -17.15 -11.13 -3.15
CA GLU A 44 -16.72 -10.11 -2.19
C GLU A 44 -15.68 -9.17 -2.80
N ARG A 45 -14.69 -9.73 -3.52
CA ARG A 45 -13.72 -8.91 -4.25
C ARG A 45 -14.40 -7.99 -5.25
N HIS A 46 -15.27 -8.52 -6.08
CA HIS A 46 -15.98 -7.75 -7.09
C HIS A 46 -16.80 -6.60 -6.50
N LYS A 47 -17.44 -6.83 -5.36
CA LYS A 47 -18.25 -5.83 -4.65
C LYS A 47 -17.40 -4.73 -4.02
N ASN A 48 -16.28 -5.09 -3.40
CA ASN A 48 -15.51 -4.20 -2.51
C ASN A 48 -14.23 -3.64 -3.15
N TYR A 49 -13.84 -4.14 -4.32
CA TYR A 49 -12.60 -3.73 -4.99
C TYR A 49 -12.86 -3.20 -6.41
N PRO A 50 -12.11 -2.20 -6.88
CA PRO A 50 -11.14 -1.36 -6.16
C PRO A 50 -11.76 -0.58 -5.01
N LEU A 51 -10.99 -0.38 -3.91
CA LEU A 51 -11.48 0.27 -2.70
C LEU A 51 -11.61 1.79 -2.90
N LEU A 52 -12.83 2.29 -2.83
CA LEU A 52 -13.11 3.72 -2.86
C LEU A 52 -13.23 4.28 -1.43
N ILE A 53 -12.47 5.32 -1.15
CA ILE A 53 -12.55 6.12 0.08
C ILE A 53 -12.95 7.55 -0.27
N GLU A 54 -13.91 8.08 0.46
CA GLU A 54 -14.30 9.49 0.36
C GLU A 54 -13.80 10.24 1.59
N LYS A 55 -12.94 11.21 1.41
CA LYS A 55 -12.35 12.00 2.49
C LYS A 55 -12.19 13.46 2.06
N ASN A 56 -12.69 14.39 2.88
CA ASN A 56 -12.57 15.84 2.64
C ASN A 56 -13.05 16.28 1.25
N GLY A 57 -14.07 15.63 0.70
CA GLY A 57 -14.60 15.91 -0.62
C GLY A 57 -13.78 15.33 -1.79
N PHE A 58 -12.78 14.51 -1.51
CA PHE A 58 -12.01 13.76 -2.53
C PHE A 58 -12.44 12.31 -2.56
N ARG A 59 -12.47 11.74 -3.77
CA ARG A 59 -12.72 10.34 -4.06
C ARG A 59 -11.37 9.65 -4.36
N ILE A 60 -10.89 8.87 -3.41
CA ILE A 60 -9.58 8.22 -3.47
C ILE A 60 -9.80 6.73 -3.71
N VAL A 61 -9.26 6.21 -4.78
CA VAL A 61 -9.27 4.76 -5.02
C VAL A 61 -7.92 4.16 -4.65
N LEU A 62 -7.97 3.11 -3.83
CA LEU A 62 -6.81 2.34 -3.43
C LEU A 62 -6.81 1.00 -4.16
N LEU A 63 -5.67 0.68 -4.77
CA LEU A 63 -5.33 -0.62 -5.31
C LEU A 63 -4.26 -1.25 -4.41
N ASN A 64 -4.35 -2.57 -4.15
CA ASN A 64 -3.35 -3.26 -3.32
C ASN A 64 -3.04 -4.63 -3.91
N TYR A 65 -1.73 -4.91 -4.09
CA TYR A 65 -1.23 -6.15 -4.67
C TYR A 65 0.03 -6.64 -3.97
N THR A 66 0.26 -7.96 -3.99
CA THR A 66 1.48 -8.59 -3.49
C THR A 66 2.20 -9.40 -4.58
N TYR A 67 3.52 -9.48 -4.49
CA TYR A 67 4.33 -10.31 -5.37
C TYR A 67 4.11 -11.82 -5.14
N GLY A 68 3.68 -12.19 -3.94
CA GLY A 68 3.53 -13.59 -3.57
C GLY A 68 3.06 -13.78 -2.14
N THR A 69 3.01 -15.04 -1.72
CA THR A 69 2.54 -15.50 -0.41
C THR A 69 3.49 -16.54 0.19
N ASN A 70 4.81 -16.32 0.07
CA ASN A 70 5.87 -17.19 0.57
C ASN A 70 5.71 -18.67 0.11
N GLY A 71 5.26 -18.86 -1.14
CA GLY A 71 5.03 -20.19 -1.71
C GLY A 71 3.73 -20.88 -1.28
N LEU A 72 2.97 -20.28 -0.37
CA LEU A 72 1.65 -20.80 0.04
C LEU A 72 0.62 -20.53 -1.06
N LYS A 73 -0.19 -21.53 -1.38
CA LYS A 73 -1.28 -21.40 -2.35
C LYS A 73 -2.53 -20.86 -1.68
N THR A 74 -3.22 -19.99 -2.40
CA THR A 74 -4.54 -19.50 -1.97
C THR A 74 -5.58 -20.62 -2.13
N ASP A 75 -6.23 -21.00 -1.04
CA ASP A 75 -7.30 -21.99 -1.06
C ASP A 75 -8.60 -21.33 -1.56
N ALA A 76 -9.26 -22.01 -2.52
CA ALA A 76 -10.58 -21.57 -2.97
C ALA A 76 -11.60 -21.63 -1.82
N PRO A 77 -12.57 -20.68 -1.75
CA PRO A 77 -12.82 -19.60 -2.69
C PRO A 77 -12.05 -18.30 -2.39
N ASN A 78 -11.09 -18.29 -1.45
CA ASN A 78 -10.40 -17.08 -1.07
C ASN A 78 -9.67 -16.46 -2.28
N VAL A 79 -9.48 -15.15 -2.24
CA VAL A 79 -8.79 -14.38 -3.26
C VAL A 79 -7.72 -13.51 -2.63
N VAL A 80 -6.52 -13.57 -3.19
CA VAL A 80 -5.41 -12.65 -2.91
C VAL A 80 -5.10 -11.87 -4.18
N ASN A 81 -4.95 -10.57 -4.09
CA ASN A 81 -4.55 -9.73 -5.21
C ASN A 81 -3.04 -9.88 -5.46
N TYR A 82 -2.67 -10.74 -6.38
CA TYR A 82 -1.29 -10.86 -6.85
C TYR A 82 -0.96 -9.80 -7.89
N ILE A 83 0.33 -9.44 -7.99
CA ILE A 83 0.85 -8.59 -9.06
C ILE A 83 0.71 -9.35 -10.39
N ASN A 84 -0.28 -8.95 -11.17
CA ASN A 84 -0.56 -9.45 -12.51
C ASN A 84 -1.01 -8.30 -13.39
N ARG A 85 -0.24 -7.96 -14.42
CA ARG A 85 -0.49 -6.77 -15.26
C ARG A 85 -1.86 -6.78 -15.93
N GLU A 86 -2.36 -7.93 -16.37
CA GLU A 86 -3.67 -8.03 -17.02
C GLU A 86 -4.81 -7.79 -16.02
N GLN A 87 -4.69 -8.35 -14.81
CA GLN A 87 -5.67 -8.09 -13.76
C GLN A 87 -5.61 -6.64 -13.29
N ILE A 88 -4.41 -6.08 -13.12
CA ILE A 88 -4.22 -4.68 -12.71
C ILE A 88 -4.84 -3.72 -13.74
N LYS A 89 -4.70 -3.97 -15.05
CA LYS A 89 -5.39 -3.17 -16.10
C LYS A 89 -6.90 -3.17 -15.93
N LYS A 90 -7.50 -4.35 -15.68
CA LYS A 90 -8.95 -4.45 -15.43
C LYS A 90 -9.36 -3.67 -14.20
N ASP A 91 -8.62 -3.82 -13.12
CA ASP A 91 -8.89 -3.14 -11.86
C ASP A 91 -8.75 -1.60 -12.00
N ILE A 92 -7.78 -1.10 -12.79
CA ILE A 92 -7.65 0.33 -13.10
C ILE A 92 -8.86 0.83 -13.91
N LEU A 93 -9.36 0.05 -14.87
CA LEU A 93 -10.57 0.41 -15.60
C LEU A 93 -11.81 0.47 -14.68
N ASP A 94 -11.93 -0.48 -13.76
CA ASP A 94 -13.00 -0.48 -12.76
C ASP A 94 -12.84 0.67 -11.75
N ALA A 95 -11.60 1.01 -11.37
CA ALA A 95 -11.29 2.19 -10.57
C ALA A 95 -11.80 3.48 -11.24
N ARG A 96 -11.51 3.66 -12.53
CA ARG A 96 -11.95 4.84 -13.30
C ARG A 96 -13.47 4.98 -13.38
N ARG A 97 -14.21 3.86 -13.44
CA ARG A 97 -15.68 3.86 -13.41
C ARG A 97 -16.26 4.43 -12.11
N LYS A 98 -15.48 4.39 -11.04
CA LYS A 98 -15.84 5.01 -9.76
C LYS A 98 -15.62 6.53 -9.74
N LEU A 99 -15.20 7.14 -10.84
CA LEU A 99 -14.92 8.57 -10.99
C LEU A 99 -14.03 9.10 -9.86
N PRO A 100 -12.82 8.54 -9.68
CA PRO A 100 -11.92 8.97 -8.62
C PRO A 100 -11.28 10.31 -8.93
N ASP A 101 -10.91 11.04 -7.88
CA ASP A 101 -10.03 12.19 -7.96
C ASP A 101 -8.55 11.77 -8.02
N VAL A 102 -8.24 10.60 -7.42
CA VAL A 102 -6.90 10.03 -7.40
C VAL A 102 -6.95 8.51 -7.27
N ILE A 103 -6.06 7.80 -7.97
CA ILE A 103 -5.84 6.35 -7.87
C ILE A 103 -4.45 6.13 -7.29
N ILE A 104 -4.36 5.42 -6.17
CA ILE A 104 -3.10 5.08 -5.51
C ILE A 104 -2.92 3.57 -5.55
N ALA A 105 -1.82 3.10 -6.14
CA ALA A 105 -1.43 1.70 -6.10
C ALA A 105 -0.49 1.44 -4.92
N CYS A 106 -0.89 0.55 -4.03
CA CYS A 106 -0.12 0.12 -2.88
C CYS A 106 0.45 -1.26 -3.17
N MET A 107 1.77 -1.33 -3.31
CA MET A 107 2.49 -2.50 -3.80
C MET A 107 3.29 -3.16 -2.68
N HIS A 108 3.13 -4.48 -2.53
CA HIS A 108 3.95 -5.28 -1.64
C HIS A 108 4.92 -6.10 -2.50
N TRP A 109 6.15 -5.62 -2.64
CA TRP A 109 7.10 -6.06 -3.67
C TRP A 109 8.57 -5.90 -3.26
N GLY A 110 9.46 -6.35 -4.13
CA GLY A 110 10.90 -6.14 -3.99
C GLY A 110 11.59 -7.23 -3.17
N VAL A 111 12.83 -6.97 -2.82
CA VAL A 111 13.71 -7.89 -2.08
C VAL A 111 13.92 -7.38 -0.67
N GLU A 112 13.72 -8.26 0.32
CA GLU A 112 13.91 -7.92 1.73
C GLU A 112 15.33 -7.39 2.00
N TYR A 113 15.40 -6.32 2.79
CA TYR A 113 16.63 -5.69 3.30
C TYR A 113 17.51 -5.00 2.24
N CYS A 114 17.05 -4.93 0.99
CA CYS A 114 17.70 -4.14 -0.06
C CYS A 114 17.32 -2.66 0.07
N SER A 115 18.32 -1.77 0.14
CA SER A 115 18.10 -0.32 0.28
C SER A 115 17.69 0.36 -1.04
N PHE A 116 17.72 -0.34 -2.16
CA PHE A 116 17.33 0.16 -3.48
C PHE A 116 16.38 -0.82 -4.15
N PRO A 117 15.38 -0.32 -4.92
CA PRO A 117 14.52 -1.17 -5.72
C PRO A 117 15.31 -1.83 -6.85
N GLU A 118 14.88 -3.00 -7.26
CA GLU A 118 15.38 -3.61 -8.49
C GLU A 118 14.75 -2.95 -9.73
N ARG A 119 15.33 -3.24 -10.88
CA ARG A 119 14.82 -2.72 -12.15
C ARG A 119 13.36 -3.10 -12.41
N SER A 120 12.95 -4.27 -12.00
CA SER A 120 11.58 -4.79 -12.14
C SER A 120 10.54 -3.93 -11.41
N GLU A 121 10.85 -3.46 -10.19
CA GLU A 121 9.97 -2.57 -9.42
C GLU A 121 9.90 -1.18 -10.07
N CYS A 122 11.05 -0.66 -10.54
CA CYS A 122 11.09 0.62 -11.26
C CYS A 122 10.25 0.56 -12.55
N GLU A 123 10.40 -0.50 -13.35
CA GLU A 123 9.63 -0.71 -14.58
C GLU A 123 8.12 -0.88 -14.28
N LEU A 124 7.78 -1.57 -13.20
CA LEU A 124 6.39 -1.76 -12.80
C LEU A 124 5.76 -0.45 -12.28
N ALA A 125 6.50 0.34 -11.49
CA ALA A 125 6.04 1.65 -11.02
C ALA A 125 5.73 2.59 -12.19
N ASN A 126 6.66 2.72 -13.13
CA ASN A 126 6.47 3.55 -14.31
C ASN A 126 5.28 3.06 -15.16
N TRP A 127 5.18 1.75 -15.37
CA TRP A 127 4.05 1.19 -16.09
C TRP A 127 2.69 1.46 -15.40
N LEU A 128 2.61 1.41 -14.07
CA LEU A 128 1.40 1.76 -13.33
C LEU A 128 0.99 3.23 -13.59
N ILE A 129 1.95 4.15 -13.57
CA ILE A 129 1.69 5.57 -13.91
C ILE A 129 1.20 5.70 -15.37
N GLU A 130 1.84 5.02 -16.31
CA GLU A 130 1.41 4.99 -17.72
C GLU A 130 -0.01 4.46 -17.89
N GLN A 131 -0.43 3.49 -17.07
CA GLN A 131 -1.82 2.98 -17.05
C GLN A 131 -2.80 3.95 -16.37
N GLY A 132 -2.33 5.03 -15.75
CA GLY A 132 -3.15 6.09 -15.15
C GLY A 132 -3.40 5.91 -13.65
N VAL A 133 -2.48 5.26 -12.96
CA VAL A 133 -2.33 5.38 -11.50
C VAL A 133 -1.66 6.72 -11.21
N ASP A 134 -2.13 7.46 -10.21
CA ASP A 134 -1.57 8.75 -9.87
C ASP A 134 -0.36 8.64 -8.94
N HIS A 135 -0.37 7.72 -7.98
CA HIS A 135 0.72 7.53 -7.04
C HIS A 135 0.97 6.05 -6.76
N VAL A 136 2.21 5.69 -6.49
CA VAL A 136 2.63 4.32 -6.15
C VAL A 136 3.32 4.32 -4.79
N ILE A 137 2.84 3.49 -3.87
CA ILE A 137 3.39 3.36 -2.52
C ILE A 137 3.78 1.91 -2.28
N GLY A 138 5.06 1.67 -2.14
CA GLY A 138 5.65 0.36 -1.94
C GLY A 138 5.92 0.01 -0.48
N SER A 139 5.96 -1.28 -0.22
CA SER A 139 6.32 -1.90 1.07
C SER A 139 6.88 -3.30 0.82
N HIS A 140 7.35 -3.98 1.83
CA HIS A 140 7.94 -5.32 1.88
C HIS A 140 9.45 -5.33 2.18
N PRO A 141 10.31 -4.51 1.57
CA PRO A 141 11.76 -4.61 1.84
C PRO A 141 12.18 -4.44 3.31
N HIS A 142 11.28 -4.00 4.18
CA HIS A 142 11.51 -3.73 5.61
C HIS A 142 12.53 -2.64 5.90
N VAL A 143 13.09 -2.03 4.88
CA VAL A 143 14.00 -0.88 4.95
C VAL A 143 13.46 0.24 4.08
N LEU A 144 13.80 1.46 4.40
CA LEU A 144 13.48 2.61 3.55
C LEU A 144 14.19 2.48 2.20
N GLN A 145 13.45 2.73 1.14
CA GLN A 145 13.98 2.85 -0.21
C GLN A 145 13.69 4.25 -0.77
N PRO A 146 14.29 4.65 -1.91
CA PRO A 146 14.08 5.95 -2.51
C PRO A 146 12.60 6.32 -2.69
N MET A 147 12.33 7.61 -2.53
CA MET A 147 11.04 8.24 -2.84
C MET A 147 11.31 9.31 -3.89
N GLU A 148 10.47 9.39 -4.90
CA GLU A 148 10.64 10.34 -5.99
C GLU A 148 9.33 10.97 -6.42
N ILE A 149 9.43 12.18 -6.97
CA ILE A 149 8.33 12.86 -7.63
C ILE A 149 8.64 12.89 -9.13
N VAL A 150 7.90 12.10 -9.87
CA VAL A 150 8.01 12.02 -11.33
C VAL A 150 7.03 13.01 -11.96
N LYS A 151 7.50 13.77 -12.94
CA LYS A 151 6.64 14.65 -13.75
C LYS A 151 6.12 13.90 -14.96
N ASP A 152 4.82 13.97 -15.21
CA ASP A 152 4.26 13.48 -16.46
C ASP A 152 4.80 14.34 -17.61
N PRO A 153 5.40 13.75 -18.65
CA PRO A 153 5.96 14.53 -19.76
C PRO A 153 4.88 15.23 -20.63
N ARG A 154 3.62 14.80 -20.54
CA ARG A 154 2.51 15.30 -21.37
C ARG A 154 1.55 16.22 -20.65
N THR A 155 1.58 16.23 -19.32
CA THR A 155 0.66 17.00 -18.48
C THR A 155 1.41 17.65 -17.32
N PRO A 156 0.86 18.67 -16.65
CA PRO A 156 1.45 19.25 -15.45
C PRO A 156 1.29 18.33 -14.20
N ALA A 157 0.85 17.09 -14.36
CA ALA A 157 0.71 16.16 -13.27
C ALA A 157 2.05 15.75 -12.67
N ARG A 158 2.05 15.52 -11.38
CA ARG A 158 3.18 14.98 -10.60
C ARG A 158 2.75 13.71 -9.91
N HIS A 159 3.57 12.69 -10.02
CA HIS A 159 3.33 11.37 -9.45
C HIS A 159 4.34 11.11 -8.35
N VAL A 160 3.89 10.63 -7.21
CA VAL A 160 4.78 10.18 -6.14
C VAL A 160 4.99 8.68 -6.30
N ILE A 161 6.24 8.25 -6.30
CA ILE A 161 6.63 6.85 -6.23
C ILE A 161 7.46 6.67 -4.95
N VAL A 162 6.98 5.83 -4.06
CA VAL A 162 7.70 5.37 -2.86
C VAL A 162 7.98 3.90 -3.07
N TYR A 163 9.24 3.50 -3.18
CA TYR A 163 9.57 2.09 -3.40
C TYR A 163 9.43 1.25 -2.13
N SER A 164 9.78 1.79 -0.96
CA SER A 164 9.46 1.18 0.33
C SER A 164 9.39 2.20 1.45
N LEU A 165 8.31 2.11 2.24
CA LEU A 165 8.12 2.90 3.47
C LEU A 165 8.95 2.39 4.65
N GLY A 166 9.65 1.25 4.55
CA GLY A 166 10.26 0.60 5.70
C GLY A 166 9.23 0.05 6.68
N ASN A 167 9.61 -0.03 7.95
CA ASN A 167 8.76 -0.55 9.02
C ASN A 167 8.20 0.59 9.88
N PHE A 168 6.87 0.61 10.08
CA PHE A 168 6.22 1.57 10.98
C PHE A 168 6.21 1.06 12.42
N ILE A 169 5.66 -0.14 12.66
CA ILE A 169 5.76 -0.85 13.94
C ILE A 169 6.29 -2.24 13.66
N SER A 170 7.43 -2.59 14.21
CA SER A 170 8.07 -3.87 13.93
C SER A 170 8.89 -4.36 15.12
N ASN A 171 8.97 -5.69 15.28
CA ASN A 171 9.87 -6.34 16.21
C ASN A 171 11.20 -6.76 15.55
N MET A 172 11.42 -6.38 14.31
CA MET A 172 12.66 -6.72 13.60
C MET A 172 13.86 -6.01 14.21
N SER A 173 15.00 -6.72 14.24
CA SER A 173 16.24 -6.24 14.86
C SER A 173 17.41 -6.18 13.90
N LYS A 174 17.19 -6.55 12.64
CA LYS A 174 18.20 -6.41 11.59
C LYS A 174 18.49 -4.93 11.34
N GLU A 175 19.69 -4.60 10.93
CA GLU A 175 20.10 -3.23 10.60
C GLU A 175 19.09 -2.57 9.65
N LYS A 176 18.73 -1.31 9.92
CA LYS A 176 17.79 -0.48 9.17
C LYS A 176 16.31 -0.96 9.16
N THR A 177 15.96 -1.98 9.95
CA THR A 177 14.57 -2.51 9.99
C THR A 177 13.73 -1.97 11.15
N ASP A 178 14.28 -1.09 11.97
CA ASP A 178 13.63 -0.46 13.12
C ASP A 178 13.12 0.95 12.82
N GLY A 179 13.07 1.33 11.55
CA GLY A 179 12.59 2.63 11.10
C GLY A 179 11.73 2.55 9.85
N GLY A 180 10.97 3.59 9.64
CA GLY A 180 10.11 3.75 8.49
C GLY A 180 9.74 5.21 8.24
N ALA A 181 8.90 5.42 7.24
CA ALA A 181 8.38 6.72 6.89
C ALA A 181 6.85 6.73 6.86
N MET A 182 6.29 7.86 7.30
CA MET A 182 4.92 8.27 6.97
C MET A 182 4.99 9.27 5.83
N VAL A 183 4.21 9.05 4.78
CA VAL A 183 4.12 9.98 3.64
C VAL A 183 2.76 10.68 3.69
N ARG A 184 2.77 12.00 3.52
CA ARG A 184 1.59 12.84 3.41
C ARG A 184 1.46 13.39 2.00
N LEU A 185 0.43 13.00 1.29
CA LEU A 185 0.07 13.55 -0.01
C LEU A 185 -0.98 14.64 0.19
N LYS A 186 -0.66 15.87 -0.21
CA LYS A 186 -1.59 16.99 -0.17
C LYS A 186 -2.25 17.15 -1.53
N LEU A 187 -3.52 16.82 -1.61
CA LEU A 187 -4.32 16.99 -2.82
C LEU A 187 -4.98 18.36 -2.85
N GLN A 188 -5.02 18.96 -4.01
CA GLN A 188 -5.72 20.21 -4.26
C GLN A 188 -6.58 20.09 -5.51
N ARG A 189 -7.81 20.60 -5.44
CA ARG A 189 -8.67 20.70 -6.61
C ARG A 189 -8.66 22.15 -7.12
N ILE A 190 -8.26 22.31 -8.38
CA ILE A 190 -8.27 23.57 -9.07
C ILE A 190 -9.28 23.42 -10.22
N PHE A 191 -10.39 24.18 -10.15
CA PHE A 191 -11.57 23.97 -10.98
C PHE A 191 -12.11 22.54 -10.82
N ARG A 192 -11.93 21.66 -11.80
CA ARG A 192 -12.38 20.25 -11.76
C ARG A 192 -11.22 19.25 -11.83
N ILE A 193 -9.99 19.76 -11.73
CA ILE A 193 -8.78 18.93 -11.85
C ILE A 193 -8.15 18.77 -10.48
N THR A 194 -8.01 17.54 -10.01
CA THR A 194 -7.26 17.22 -8.81
C THR A 194 -5.79 17.06 -9.13
N ARG A 195 -4.94 17.63 -8.31
CA ARG A 195 -3.48 17.61 -8.46
C ARG A 195 -2.80 17.38 -7.13
N LEU A 196 -1.62 16.79 -7.17
CA LEU A 196 -0.70 16.79 -6.04
C LEU A 196 -0.18 18.22 -5.81
N ALA A 197 -0.61 18.85 -4.74
CA ALA A 197 -0.12 20.17 -4.33
C ALA A 197 1.23 20.05 -3.66
N ASP A 198 1.38 19.06 -2.76
CA ASP A 198 2.59 18.85 -1.97
C ASP A 198 2.74 17.39 -1.55
N CYS A 199 3.97 16.99 -1.25
CA CYS A 199 4.30 15.68 -0.70
C CYS A 199 5.34 15.86 0.40
N GLU A 200 4.99 15.43 1.60
CA GLU A 200 5.86 15.49 2.76
C GLU A 200 6.06 14.09 3.33
N TYR A 201 7.16 13.89 4.05
CA TYR A 201 7.36 12.67 4.81
C TYR A 201 7.88 12.98 6.21
N ALA A 202 7.60 12.08 7.14
CA ALA A 202 8.17 12.08 8.47
C ALA A 202 8.80 10.71 8.71
N LEU A 203 10.06 10.71 9.16
CA LEU A 203 10.73 9.49 9.55
C LEU A 203 10.32 9.10 10.97
N VAL A 204 10.18 7.80 11.19
CA VAL A 204 9.87 7.24 12.50
C VAL A 204 10.84 6.13 12.85
N TRP A 205 11.17 6.06 14.14
CA TRP A 205 11.92 4.95 14.71
C TRP A 205 11.06 4.17 15.69
N THR A 206 11.13 2.85 15.60
CA THR A 206 10.39 1.93 16.48
C THR A 206 11.26 1.48 17.64
N SER A 207 10.96 1.96 18.85
CA SER A 207 11.54 1.42 20.06
C SER A 207 10.82 0.14 20.46
N ARG A 208 11.59 -0.95 20.56
CA ARG A 208 11.09 -2.25 21.00
C ARG A 208 11.03 -2.33 22.51
N PRO A 209 10.14 -3.16 23.11
CA PRO A 209 10.04 -3.32 24.57
C PRO A 209 11.37 -3.61 25.26
N PHE A 210 12.25 -4.39 24.61
CA PHE A 210 13.59 -4.68 25.12
C PHE A 210 14.47 -3.43 25.28
N LEU A 211 14.38 -2.49 24.35
CA LEU A 211 15.17 -1.26 24.34
C LEU A 211 14.58 -0.20 25.28
N SER A 212 13.26 0.00 25.19
CA SER A 212 12.54 1.01 25.97
C SER A 212 12.31 0.60 27.43
N LYS A 213 12.45 -0.71 27.74
CA LYS A 213 12.04 -1.33 29.01
C LYS A 213 10.56 -1.10 29.36
N LYS A 214 9.75 -0.82 28.35
CA LYS A 214 8.29 -0.64 28.45
C LYS A 214 7.57 -1.89 27.94
N LYS A 215 6.29 -2.02 28.25
CA LYS A 215 5.51 -3.19 27.83
C LYS A 215 5.13 -3.20 26.34
N ASN A 216 5.17 -2.05 25.68
CA ASN A 216 4.70 -1.86 24.30
C ASN A 216 5.81 -1.31 23.39
N PHE A 217 5.61 -1.51 22.08
CA PHE A 217 6.36 -0.80 21.04
C PHE A 217 5.96 0.69 21.05
N GLU A 218 6.92 1.56 20.86
CA GLU A 218 6.69 2.99 20.78
C GLU A 218 7.31 3.55 19.50
N LEU A 219 6.62 4.48 18.88
CA LEU A 219 7.13 5.20 17.72
C LEU A 219 7.61 6.57 18.14
N TYR A 220 8.81 6.90 17.71
CA TYR A 220 9.43 8.20 17.91
C TYR A 220 9.67 8.86 16.55
N PRO A 221 9.31 10.15 16.39
CA PRO A 221 9.74 10.89 15.21
C PRO A 221 11.27 11.01 15.22
N VAL A 222 11.87 10.88 14.05
CA VAL A 222 13.29 11.14 13.83
C VAL A 222 13.41 12.54 13.25
N THR A 223 14.11 13.41 13.96
CA THR A 223 14.38 14.80 13.56
C THR A 223 15.73 14.90 12.85
#